data_94ef2ee0d9bebf724e64e5bbc05eea83
#
_entry.id   94ef2ee0d9bebf724e64e5bbc05eea83
#
_cell.length_a   1.000
_cell.length_b   1.000
_cell.length_c   1.000
_cell.angle_alpha   90.00
_cell.angle_beta   90.00
_cell.angle_gamma   90.00
#
_symmetry.space_group_name_H-M   'P 1'
#
loop_
_entity.id
_entity.type
_entity.pdbx_description
1 polymer ?
#
loop_
_entity_poly.entity_id
_entity_poly.type
_entity_poly.pdbx_seq_one_letter_code
_entity_poly.pdbx_strand_id
1 'polypeptide(L)'
;MDKYDYVILDIIHTFRKNNRNQLIRLQQLEANFWTRIQRDESRHTQSAHLGERIARLYLEGYIVNRAGAGYALTKRGKEELQYQEG
;
A
#
# COMPACT_ATOMS: atom_id res chain seq x y z
N MET A 1 10.64 -7.97 -0.11
CA MET A 1 9.48 -7.28 -0.75
C MET A 1 9.84 -6.85 -2.16
N ASP A 2 8.91 -6.96 -3.08
CA ASP A 2 9.12 -6.50 -4.45
C ASP A 2 8.58 -5.07 -4.64
N LYS A 3 8.71 -4.54 -5.85
CA LYS A 3 8.31 -3.16 -6.13
C LYS A 3 6.83 -2.89 -5.90
N TYR A 4 5.97 -3.88 -6.12
CA TYR A 4 4.54 -3.70 -5.91
C TYR A 4 4.19 -3.59 -4.44
N ASP A 5 4.91 -4.30 -3.59
CA ASP A 5 4.72 -4.17 -2.13
C ASP A 5 5.07 -2.75 -1.68
N TYR A 6 6.17 -2.19 -2.21
CA TYR A 6 6.55 -0.82 -1.89
C TYR A 6 5.55 0.20 -2.43
N VAL A 7 4.95 -0.08 -3.59
CA VAL A 7 3.88 0.78 -4.12
C VAL A 7 2.72 0.84 -3.14
N ILE A 8 2.32 -0.31 -2.58
CA ILE A 8 1.23 -0.36 -1.59
C ILE A 8 1.58 0.47 -0.36
N LEU A 9 2.77 0.29 0.19
CA LEU A 9 3.20 1.05 1.37
C LEU A 9 3.22 2.55 1.08
N ASP A 10 3.74 2.94 -0.08
CA ASP A 10 3.81 4.34 -0.46
C ASP A 10 2.42 4.96 -0.64
N ILE A 11 1.50 4.24 -1.24
CA ILE A 11 0.13 4.73 -1.41
C ILE A 11 -0.51 4.98 -0.05
N ILE A 12 -0.38 4.03 0.87
CA ILE A 12 -0.97 4.16 2.21
C ILE A 12 -0.38 5.38 2.93
N HIS A 13 0.94 5.52 2.87
CA HIS A 13 1.64 6.63 3.52
C HIS A 13 1.24 7.98 2.93
N THR A 14 1.29 8.09 1.61
CA THR A 14 1.00 9.33 0.90
C THR A 14 -0.45 9.76 1.08
N PHE A 15 -1.38 8.80 1.02
CA PHE A 15 -2.79 9.11 1.22
C PHE A 15 -3.04 9.73 2.59
N ARG A 16 -2.48 9.13 3.64
CA ARG A 16 -2.65 9.65 5.00
C ARG A 16 -2.07 11.05 5.15
N LYS A 17 -0.89 11.26 4.57
CA LYS A 17 -0.23 12.55 4.61
C LYS A 17 -1.05 13.65 3.92
N ASN A 18 -1.65 13.32 2.78
CA ASN A 18 -2.37 14.30 1.96
C ASN A 18 -3.83 14.49 2.36
N ASN A 19 -4.34 13.68 3.26
CA ASN A 19 -5.76 13.69 3.64
C ASN A 19 -5.96 13.89 5.13
N ARG A 20 -5.14 14.72 5.75
CA ARG A 20 -5.28 15.12 7.16
C ARG A 20 -5.35 13.93 8.12
N ASN A 21 -4.46 12.95 7.90
CA ASN A 21 -4.38 11.74 8.71
C ASN A 21 -5.57 10.78 8.54
N GLN A 22 -6.41 10.99 7.54
CA GLN A 22 -7.40 9.98 7.19
C GLN A 22 -6.72 8.74 6.62
N LEU A 23 -7.22 7.57 7.00
CA LEU A 23 -6.67 6.32 6.51
C LEU A 23 -7.33 5.92 5.20
N ILE A 24 -6.56 5.30 4.32
CA ILE A 24 -7.06 4.84 3.03
C ILE A 24 -7.89 3.57 3.22
N ARG A 25 -9.05 3.51 2.58
CA ARG A 25 -9.91 2.33 2.59
C ARG A 25 -9.53 1.40 1.45
N LEU A 26 -9.96 0.15 1.54
CA LEU A 26 -9.59 -0.87 0.57
C LEU A 26 -9.91 -0.44 -0.87
N GLN A 27 -11.11 0.09 -1.12
CA GLN A 27 -11.50 0.50 -2.46
C GLN A 27 -10.60 1.60 -3.01
N GLN A 28 -10.24 2.55 -2.15
CA GLN A 28 -9.33 3.63 -2.54
C GLN A 28 -7.92 3.11 -2.79
N LEU A 29 -7.48 2.18 -1.97
CA LEU A 29 -6.18 1.55 -2.13
C LEU A 29 -6.10 0.80 -3.45
N GLU A 30 -7.13 0.02 -3.76
CA GLU A 30 -7.18 -0.72 -5.02
C GLU A 30 -7.15 0.23 -6.23
N ALA A 31 -7.96 1.28 -6.19
CA ALA A 31 -8.02 2.23 -7.30
C ALA A 31 -6.67 2.92 -7.52
N ASN A 32 -6.04 3.37 -6.42
CA ASN A 32 -4.74 4.02 -6.51
C ASN A 32 -3.66 3.06 -6.99
N PHE A 33 -3.70 1.83 -6.51
CA PHE A 33 -2.73 0.81 -6.91
C PHE A 33 -2.77 0.54 -8.41
N TRP A 34 -3.97 0.24 -8.92
CA TRP A 34 -4.13 -0.07 -10.34
C TRP A 34 -3.78 1.12 -11.23
N THR A 35 -4.16 2.33 -10.83
CA THR A 35 -3.81 3.53 -11.58
C THR A 35 -2.31 3.72 -11.64
N ARG A 36 -1.63 3.51 -10.52
CA ARG A 36 -0.18 3.72 -10.47
C ARG A 36 0.59 2.70 -11.30
N ILE A 37 0.26 1.41 -11.18
CA ILE A 37 1.03 0.39 -11.89
C ILE A 37 0.70 0.33 -13.38
N GLN A 38 -0.47 0.79 -13.81
CA GLN A 38 -0.80 0.84 -15.23
C GLN A 38 0.16 1.70 -16.02
N ARG A 39 0.68 2.74 -15.40
CA ARG A 39 1.64 3.63 -16.05
C ARG A 39 2.94 2.91 -16.37
N ASP A 40 3.30 1.97 -15.54
CA ASP A 40 4.60 1.28 -15.66
C ASP A 40 4.49 -0.01 -16.44
N GLU A 41 3.44 -0.80 -16.20
CA GLU A 41 3.34 -2.15 -16.76
C GLU A 41 1.90 -2.53 -17.04
N SER A 42 1.29 -1.89 -18.02
CA SER A 42 -0.13 -2.08 -18.30
C SER A 42 -0.52 -3.52 -18.61
N ARG A 43 0.40 -4.33 -19.13
CA ARG A 43 0.10 -5.71 -19.53
C ARG A 43 0.13 -6.70 -18.37
N HIS A 44 0.71 -6.31 -17.23
CA HIS A 44 0.95 -7.24 -16.12
C HIS A 44 0.17 -6.89 -14.86
N THR A 45 -0.79 -5.98 -14.97
CA THR A 45 -1.56 -5.54 -13.80
C THR A 45 -2.31 -6.69 -13.14
N GLN A 46 -2.80 -7.64 -13.95
CA GLN A 46 -3.59 -8.76 -13.42
C GLN A 46 -2.75 -9.73 -12.59
N SER A 47 -1.46 -9.79 -12.83
CA SER A 47 -0.58 -10.70 -12.09
C SER A 47 -0.01 -10.10 -10.82
N ALA A 48 -0.39 -8.87 -10.48
CA ALA A 48 0.13 -8.21 -9.28
C ALA A 48 -0.41 -8.79 -7.98
N HIS A 49 -1.51 -9.52 -8.02
CA HIS A 49 -2.08 -10.22 -6.85
C HIS A 49 -2.29 -9.30 -5.64
N LEU A 50 -3.00 -8.20 -5.86
CA LEU A 50 -3.15 -7.15 -4.84
C LEU A 50 -3.69 -7.67 -3.52
N GLY A 51 -4.78 -8.47 -3.55
CA GLY A 51 -5.37 -8.99 -2.32
C GLY A 51 -4.40 -9.84 -1.51
N GLU A 52 -3.64 -10.69 -2.20
CA GLU A 52 -2.65 -11.54 -1.53
C GLU A 52 -1.51 -10.71 -0.95
N ARG A 53 -1.09 -9.66 -1.63
CA ARG A 53 -0.03 -8.77 -1.15
C ARG A 53 -0.47 -8.01 0.10
N ILE A 54 -1.70 -7.50 0.09
CA ILE A 54 -2.25 -6.80 1.26
C ILE A 54 -2.31 -7.73 2.45
N ALA A 55 -2.82 -8.96 2.25
CA ALA A 55 -2.90 -9.95 3.32
C ALA A 55 -1.53 -10.28 3.88
N ARG A 56 -0.55 -10.47 3.01
CA ARG A 56 0.82 -10.80 3.43
C ARG A 56 1.46 -9.65 4.21
N LEU A 57 1.32 -8.43 3.71
CA LEU A 57 1.87 -7.26 4.39
C LEU A 57 1.26 -7.08 5.77
N TYR A 58 -0.04 -7.36 5.89
CA TYR A 58 -0.71 -7.34 7.19
C TYR A 58 -0.13 -8.40 8.12
N LEU A 59 -0.02 -9.64 7.65
CA LEU A 59 0.49 -10.75 8.47
C LEU A 59 1.95 -10.54 8.87
N GLU A 60 2.73 -9.93 8.02
CA GLU A 60 4.15 -9.69 8.31
C GLU A 60 4.36 -8.42 9.15
N GLY A 61 3.30 -7.70 9.47
CA GLY A 61 3.38 -6.58 10.39
C GLY A 61 3.79 -5.25 9.78
N TYR A 62 3.68 -5.10 8.46
CA TYR A 62 4.00 -3.83 7.80
C TYR A 62 2.83 -2.87 7.76
N ILE A 63 1.60 -3.38 7.76
CA ILE A 63 0.38 -2.58 7.73
C ILE A 63 -0.61 -3.09 8.76
N VAL A 64 -1.53 -2.22 9.16
CA VAL A 64 -2.68 -2.61 10.00
C VAL A 64 -3.96 -2.14 9.33
N ASN A 65 -5.03 -2.87 9.56
CA ASN A 65 -6.36 -2.49 9.10
C ASN A 65 -7.18 -2.07 10.32
N ARG A 66 -7.39 -0.77 10.46
CA ARG A 66 -8.17 -0.25 11.59
C ARG A 66 -9.64 -0.32 11.24
N ALA A 67 -10.39 -1.13 11.96
CA ALA A 67 -11.81 -1.36 11.69
C ALA A 67 -12.56 -0.04 11.59
N GLY A 68 -13.29 0.13 10.47
CA GLY A 68 -14.08 1.32 10.22
C GLY A 68 -13.31 2.55 9.76
N ALA A 69 -12.00 2.51 9.75
CA ALA A 69 -11.18 3.67 9.37
C ALA A 69 -10.34 3.42 8.13
N GLY A 70 -9.70 2.26 7.99
CA GLY A 70 -8.87 1.94 6.85
C GLY A 70 -7.48 1.42 7.21
N TYR A 71 -6.57 1.46 6.24
CA TYR A 71 -5.22 0.92 6.38
C TYR A 71 -4.23 1.99 6.80
N ALA A 72 -3.28 1.59 7.64
CA ALA A 72 -2.18 2.45 8.06
C ALA A 72 -0.89 1.66 8.08
N LEU A 73 0.24 2.34 7.92
CA LEU A 73 1.54 1.70 8.11
C LEU A 73 1.82 1.53 9.60
N THR A 74 2.44 0.41 9.93
CA THR A 74 3.04 0.22 11.25
C THR A 74 4.39 0.94 11.28
N LYS A 75 5.03 0.97 12.44
CA LYS A 75 6.40 1.47 12.54
C LYS A 75 7.32 0.70 11.58
N ARG A 76 7.15 -0.62 11.54
CA ARG A 76 7.93 -1.48 10.64
C ARG A 76 7.71 -1.13 9.18
N GLY A 77 6.45 -0.86 8.79
CA GLY A 77 6.13 -0.45 7.43
C GLY A 77 6.75 0.88 7.06
N LYS A 78 6.74 1.84 7.98
CA LYS A 78 7.35 3.15 7.75
C LYS A 78 8.85 3.03 7.58
N GLU A 79 9.49 2.24 8.42
CA GLU A 79 10.94 2.02 8.35
C GLU A 79 11.33 1.37 7.03
N GLU A 80 10.57 0.38 6.60
CA GLU A 80 10.83 -0.32 5.35
C GLU A 80 10.70 0.64 4.15
N LEU A 81 9.68 1.48 4.16
CA LEU A 81 9.47 2.45 3.09
C LEU A 81 10.60 3.49 3.05
N GLN A 82 11.04 3.98 4.21
CA GLN A 82 12.15 4.91 4.29
C GLN A 82 13.45 4.29 3.80
N TYR A 83 13.67 3.03 4.12
CA TYR A 83 14.85 2.32 3.66
C TYR A 83 14.88 2.25 2.13
N GLN A 84 13.74 1.98 1.52
CA GLN A 84 13.64 1.90 0.06
C GLN A 84 13.89 3.25 -0.60
N GLU A 85 13.40 4.32 0.02
CA GLU A 85 13.56 5.68 -0.53
C GLU A 85 14.95 6.25 -0.27
N GLY A 86 15.57 5.79 0.79
CA GLY A 86 16.88 6.29 1.19
C GLY A 86 18.02 5.63 0.48
#